data_83e1fa8910d52934f75d8e8a187e3e5a
#
_entry.id   83e1fa8910d52934f75d8e8a187e3e5a
#
_cell.length_a   1.000
_cell.length_b   1.000
_cell.length_c   1.000
_cell.angle_alpha   90.00
_cell.angle_beta   90.00
_cell.angle_gamma   90.00
#
_symmetry.space_group_name_H-M   'P 1'
#
loop_
_entity.id
_entity.type
_entity.pdbx_description
1 polymer ?
#
loop_
_entity_poly.entity_id
_entity_poly.type
_entity_poly.pdbx_seq_one_letter_code
_entity_poly.pdbx_strand_id
1 'polypeptide(L)'
;MWLQPIVVLAAIIIGARLGGIGLGVMGGLGLALLCFVFGLQPTAPPIDVMLMIVAVISAASCMQAAGGLDYMVKLAERMLRKHPSRVTLLSPLVTYLFTFVAGTGHIAYSVLPVIAEVARETKIRPERPLGIAVIASQQAITASPISAATVALLGMLAGFDISLFDILKISVPATLIGVLVGAFCSMKVGKELEDDPEYQRRLKEGVIENRLVETASSFDVRKARISVGIFLLATFLIVLFGSVDALRPVFQSDGKNVPLDMPSIIEIVMLSTSALILLVCRIDGIKAVQGSIFSA
;
A
#
# COMPACT_ATOMS: atom_id res chain seq x y z
N MET A 1 -33.32 -9.48 -9.58
CA MET A 1 -32.22 -9.57 -8.60
C MET A 1 -30.84 -9.79 -9.21
N TRP A 2 -30.65 -10.67 -10.20
CA TRP A 2 -29.31 -10.97 -10.76
C TRP A 2 -28.71 -9.87 -11.66
N LEU A 3 -29.51 -8.95 -12.20
CA LEU A 3 -29.03 -7.85 -13.04
C LEU A 3 -28.26 -6.75 -12.25
N GLN A 4 -28.58 -6.56 -11.00
CA GLN A 4 -27.96 -5.53 -10.12
C GLN A 4 -26.45 -5.83 -9.89
N PRO A 5 -26.06 -7.06 -9.47
CA PRO A 5 -24.64 -7.43 -9.38
C PRO A 5 -23.90 -7.32 -10.73
N ILE A 6 -24.58 -7.61 -11.85
CA ILE A 6 -23.96 -7.47 -13.19
C ILE A 6 -23.62 -6.01 -13.48
N VAL A 7 -24.52 -5.06 -13.15
CA VAL A 7 -24.24 -3.62 -13.32
C VAL A 7 -23.04 -3.20 -12.49
N VAL A 8 -22.94 -3.66 -11.22
CA VAL A 8 -21.79 -3.37 -10.36
C VAL A 8 -20.50 -3.93 -10.95
N LEU A 9 -20.49 -5.19 -11.35
CA LEU A 9 -19.33 -5.84 -11.96
C LEU A 9 -18.92 -5.16 -13.27
N ALA A 10 -19.88 -4.80 -14.13
CA ALA A 10 -19.61 -4.08 -15.36
C ALA A 10 -18.99 -2.70 -15.08
N ALA A 11 -19.52 -1.94 -14.11
CA ALA A 11 -18.96 -0.66 -13.72
C ALA A 11 -17.52 -0.80 -13.21
N ILE A 12 -17.23 -1.82 -12.39
CA ILE A 12 -15.86 -2.11 -11.89
C ILE A 12 -14.93 -2.46 -13.05
N ILE A 13 -15.32 -3.37 -13.94
CA ILE A 13 -14.48 -3.84 -15.05
C ILE A 13 -14.17 -2.69 -16.03
N ILE A 14 -15.18 -1.92 -16.40
CA ILE A 14 -15.01 -0.79 -17.33
C ILE A 14 -14.19 0.31 -16.64
N GLY A 15 -14.50 0.64 -15.39
CA GLY A 15 -13.77 1.64 -14.61
C GLY A 15 -12.30 1.28 -14.43
N ALA A 16 -12.00 0.01 -14.14
CA ALA A 16 -10.63 -0.48 -14.02
C ALA A 16 -9.84 -0.40 -15.35
N ARG A 17 -10.52 -0.59 -16.50
CA ARG A 17 -9.89 -0.42 -17.82
C ARG A 17 -9.59 1.04 -18.17
N LEU A 18 -10.43 1.96 -17.69
CA LEU A 18 -10.23 3.40 -17.90
C LEU A 18 -9.10 3.95 -17.02
N GLY A 19 -8.88 3.34 -15.85
CA GLY A 19 -7.84 3.74 -14.88
C GLY A 19 -8.11 5.10 -14.21
N GLY A 20 -7.32 5.45 -13.21
CA GLY A 20 -7.41 6.73 -12.49
C GLY A 20 -8.84 7.07 -12.04
N ILE A 21 -9.32 8.27 -12.37
CA ILE A 21 -10.68 8.75 -12.05
C ILE A 21 -11.79 7.88 -12.68
N GLY A 22 -11.47 7.10 -13.73
CA GLY A 22 -12.43 6.29 -14.45
C GLY A 22 -13.19 5.30 -13.57
N LEU A 23 -12.54 4.73 -12.55
CA LEU A 23 -13.19 3.82 -11.61
C LEU A 23 -14.28 4.53 -10.81
N GLY A 24 -14.00 5.74 -10.31
CA GLY A 24 -14.97 6.55 -9.56
C GLY A 24 -16.14 7.00 -10.43
N VAL A 25 -15.88 7.49 -11.65
CA VAL A 25 -16.91 7.93 -12.61
C VAL A 25 -17.83 6.76 -12.99
N MET A 26 -17.25 5.58 -13.29
CA MET A 26 -18.03 4.39 -13.60
C MET A 26 -18.80 3.86 -12.41
N GLY A 27 -18.26 3.99 -11.19
CA GLY A 27 -19.00 3.72 -9.95
C GLY A 27 -20.22 4.63 -9.79
N GLY A 28 -20.07 5.93 -10.05
CA GLY A 28 -21.18 6.90 -10.06
C GLY A 28 -22.26 6.58 -11.11
N LEU A 29 -21.84 6.20 -12.33
CA LEU A 29 -22.75 5.77 -13.38
C LEU A 29 -23.49 4.48 -12.98
N GLY A 30 -22.78 3.50 -12.41
CA GLY A 30 -23.37 2.28 -11.90
C GLY A 30 -24.41 2.54 -10.82
N LEU A 31 -24.10 3.43 -9.86
CA LEU A 31 -25.03 3.88 -8.83
C LEU A 31 -26.28 4.54 -9.44
N ALA A 32 -26.09 5.44 -10.41
CA ALA A 32 -27.20 6.10 -11.11
C ALA A 32 -28.12 5.08 -11.79
N LEU A 33 -27.57 4.06 -12.46
CA LEU A 33 -28.37 2.99 -13.05
C LEU A 33 -29.12 2.19 -11.99
N LEU A 34 -28.50 1.87 -10.86
CA LEU A 34 -29.16 1.14 -9.76
C LEU A 34 -30.29 1.97 -9.15
N CYS A 35 -30.12 3.27 -8.98
CA CYS A 35 -31.15 4.14 -8.41
C CYS A 35 -32.28 4.43 -9.40
N PHE A 36 -31.96 4.89 -10.61
CA PHE A 36 -32.96 5.39 -11.55
C PHE A 36 -33.67 4.32 -12.37
N VAL A 37 -32.95 3.20 -12.69
CA VAL A 37 -33.52 2.11 -13.48
C VAL A 37 -34.10 1.01 -12.58
N PHE A 38 -33.38 0.65 -11.51
CA PHE A 38 -33.79 -0.44 -10.62
C PHE A 38 -34.55 0.03 -9.37
N GLY A 39 -34.67 1.35 -9.16
CA GLY A 39 -35.43 1.92 -8.03
C GLY A 39 -34.79 1.64 -6.65
N LEU A 40 -33.48 1.36 -6.60
CA LEU A 40 -32.80 1.15 -5.33
C LEU A 40 -32.54 2.49 -4.64
N GLN A 41 -32.84 2.54 -3.34
CA GLN A 41 -32.49 3.71 -2.53
C GLN A 41 -30.99 3.71 -2.24
N PRO A 42 -30.27 4.82 -2.54
CA PRO A 42 -28.87 4.94 -2.17
C PRO A 42 -28.75 5.04 -0.64
N THR A 43 -27.80 4.33 -0.08
CA THR A 43 -27.40 4.49 1.32
C THR A 43 -26.54 5.73 1.49
N ALA A 44 -26.45 6.25 2.72
CA ALA A 44 -25.50 7.33 3.02
C ALA A 44 -24.07 6.88 2.70
N PRO A 45 -23.24 7.76 2.09
CA PRO A 45 -21.85 7.43 1.84
C PRO A 45 -21.12 7.24 3.18
N PRO A 46 -20.13 6.30 3.25
CA PRO A 46 -19.35 6.06 4.47
C PRO A 46 -18.33 7.19 4.68
N ILE A 47 -18.77 8.34 5.17
CA ILE A 47 -17.96 9.56 5.32
C ILE A 47 -16.73 9.30 6.18
N ASP A 48 -16.88 8.59 7.31
CA ASP A 48 -15.76 8.28 8.21
C ASP A 48 -14.66 7.50 7.49
N VAL A 49 -15.05 6.49 6.68
CA VAL A 49 -14.09 5.73 5.87
C VAL A 49 -13.37 6.63 4.85
N MET A 50 -14.11 7.53 4.21
CA MET A 50 -13.53 8.49 3.24
C MET A 50 -12.54 9.44 3.92
N LEU A 51 -12.88 9.98 5.09
CA LEU A 51 -11.99 10.86 5.87
C LEU A 51 -10.74 10.13 6.36
N MET A 52 -10.87 8.90 6.85
CA MET A 52 -9.72 8.06 7.21
C MET A 52 -8.78 7.84 6.02
N ILE A 53 -9.32 7.52 4.84
CA ILE A 53 -8.51 7.34 3.61
C ILE A 53 -7.76 8.62 3.27
N VAL A 54 -8.43 9.77 3.30
CA VAL A 54 -7.81 11.08 3.03
C VAL A 54 -6.71 11.38 4.04
N ALA A 55 -6.93 11.12 5.33
CA ALA A 55 -5.93 11.32 6.38
C ALA A 55 -4.67 10.48 6.16
N VAL A 56 -4.84 9.18 5.85
CA VAL A 56 -3.72 8.26 5.58
C VAL A 56 -2.96 8.66 4.32
N ILE A 57 -3.66 8.97 3.23
CA ILE A 57 -3.05 9.43 1.98
C ILE A 57 -2.26 10.73 2.21
N SER A 58 -2.81 11.65 2.99
CA SER A 58 -2.13 12.91 3.32
C SER A 58 -0.81 12.66 4.07
N ALA A 59 -0.81 11.78 5.07
CA ALA A 59 0.41 11.42 5.81
C ALA A 59 1.46 10.74 4.93
N ALA A 60 1.03 9.80 4.08
CA ALA A 60 1.91 9.11 3.14
C ALA A 60 2.50 10.07 2.10
N SER A 61 1.70 11.02 1.59
CA SER A 61 2.16 12.04 0.64
C SER A 61 3.16 13.02 1.27
N CYS A 62 2.94 13.44 2.52
CA CYS A 62 3.90 14.26 3.25
C CYS A 62 5.23 13.50 3.48
N MET A 63 5.16 12.22 3.82
CA MET A 63 6.34 11.35 3.94
C MET A 63 7.08 11.22 2.60
N GLN A 64 6.36 11.04 1.50
CA GLN A 64 6.93 10.99 0.15
C GLN A 64 7.62 12.31 -0.21
N ALA A 65 6.97 13.45 -0.01
CA ALA A 65 7.53 14.76 -0.27
C ALA A 65 8.81 15.06 0.56
N ALA A 66 8.94 14.42 1.73
CA ALA A 66 10.14 14.44 2.57
C ALA A 66 11.28 13.54 2.05
N GLY A 67 11.07 12.77 0.97
CA GLY A 67 12.00 11.76 0.49
C GLY A 67 11.96 10.44 1.26
N GLY A 68 10.94 10.24 2.12
CA GLY A 68 10.80 9.03 2.93
C GLY A 68 10.65 7.78 2.09
N LEU A 69 9.93 7.86 0.97
CA LEU A 69 9.80 6.77 0.02
C LEU A 69 11.15 6.37 -0.57
N ASP A 70 11.95 7.34 -1.02
CA ASP A 70 13.29 7.10 -1.58
C ASP A 70 14.22 6.47 -0.55
N TYR A 71 14.11 6.91 0.72
CA TYR A 71 14.85 6.30 1.83
C TYR A 71 14.47 4.83 2.04
N MET A 72 13.17 4.49 1.99
CA MET A 72 12.70 3.11 2.10
C MET A 72 13.19 2.27 0.93
N VAL A 73 13.19 2.80 -0.30
CA VAL A 73 13.75 2.13 -1.49
C VAL A 73 15.24 1.84 -1.32
N LYS A 74 16.04 2.81 -0.83
CA LYS A 74 17.47 2.57 -0.52
C LYS A 74 17.67 1.51 0.56
N LEU A 75 16.77 1.43 1.54
CA LEU A 75 16.82 0.38 2.55
C LEU A 75 16.50 -0.99 1.94
N ALA A 76 15.48 -1.06 1.06
CA ALA A 76 15.14 -2.26 0.30
C ALA A 76 16.33 -2.74 -0.54
N GLU A 77 16.97 -1.83 -1.28
CA GLU A 77 18.15 -2.11 -2.07
C GLU A 77 19.26 -2.74 -1.23
N ARG A 78 19.60 -2.13 -0.08
CA ARG A 78 20.61 -2.67 0.82
C ARG A 78 20.27 -4.07 1.31
N MET A 79 19.01 -4.34 1.63
CA MET A 79 18.57 -5.67 2.07
C MET A 79 18.69 -6.70 0.96
N LEU A 80 18.28 -6.36 -0.26
CA LEU A 80 18.34 -7.23 -1.42
C LEU A 80 19.79 -7.52 -1.85
N ARG A 81 20.65 -6.49 -1.93
CA ARG A 81 22.06 -6.61 -2.31
C ARG A 81 22.91 -7.35 -1.28
N LYS A 82 22.46 -7.44 -0.01
CA LYS A 82 23.17 -8.21 1.02
C LYS A 82 23.10 -9.72 0.78
N HIS A 83 22.02 -10.23 0.19
CA HIS A 83 21.82 -11.64 -0.12
C HIS A 83 21.22 -11.83 -1.51
N PRO A 84 21.94 -11.46 -2.56
CA PRO A 84 21.40 -11.37 -3.91
C PRO A 84 20.96 -12.73 -4.48
N SER A 85 21.63 -13.83 -4.10
CA SER A 85 21.25 -15.20 -4.49
C SER A 85 19.86 -15.62 -3.97
N ARG A 86 19.32 -14.93 -2.98
CA ARG A 86 17.99 -15.21 -2.40
C ARG A 86 16.94 -14.15 -2.80
N VAL A 87 17.19 -13.42 -3.87
CA VAL A 87 16.30 -12.33 -4.30
C VAL A 87 14.85 -12.77 -4.49
N THR A 88 14.59 -13.99 -4.99
CA THR A 88 13.23 -14.51 -5.17
C THR A 88 12.46 -14.68 -3.86
N LEU A 89 13.15 -14.96 -2.76
CA LEU A 89 12.53 -15.06 -1.42
C LEU A 89 12.53 -13.71 -0.69
N LEU A 90 13.58 -12.92 -0.85
CA LEU A 90 13.71 -11.65 -0.12
C LEU A 90 12.87 -10.53 -0.72
N SER A 91 12.72 -10.50 -2.05
CA SER A 91 11.94 -9.43 -2.71
C SER A 91 10.49 -9.38 -2.23
N PRO A 92 9.73 -10.48 -2.17
CA PRO A 92 8.35 -10.42 -1.69
C PRO A 92 8.27 -10.04 -0.21
N LEU A 93 9.21 -10.48 0.64
CA LEU A 93 9.23 -10.12 2.06
C LEU A 93 9.53 -8.63 2.27
N VAL A 94 10.50 -8.10 1.54
CA VAL A 94 10.85 -6.67 1.59
C VAL A 94 9.69 -5.82 1.06
N THR A 95 9.12 -6.19 -0.07
CA THR A 95 7.99 -5.47 -0.66
C THR A 95 6.75 -5.55 0.23
N TYR A 96 6.47 -6.74 0.80
CA TYR A 96 5.39 -6.92 1.78
C TYR A 96 5.59 -5.99 2.98
N LEU A 97 6.76 -6.03 3.63
CA LEU A 97 7.04 -5.23 4.82
C LEU A 97 6.84 -3.74 4.56
N PHE A 98 7.38 -3.23 3.46
CA PHE A 98 7.28 -1.81 3.16
C PHE A 98 5.87 -1.39 2.76
N THR A 99 5.16 -2.21 2.01
CA THR A 99 3.75 -1.96 1.68
C THR A 99 2.85 -2.05 2.92
N PHE A 100 3.10 -3.02 3.79
CA PHE A 100 2.39 -3.16 5.07
C PHE A 100 2.52 -1.90 5.93
N VAL A 101 3.74 -1.39 6.05
CA VAL A 101 4.03 -0.18 6.82
C VAL A 101 3.44 1.07 6.19
N ALA A 102 3.50 1.20 4.88
CA ALA A 102 3.00 2.39 4.17
C ALA A 102 1.48 2.38 3.93
N GLY A 103 0.84 1.22 4.03
CA GLY A 103 -0.59 1.07 3.77
C GLY A 103 -0.99 1.22 2.30
N THR A 104 -0.02 1.34 1.38
CA THR A 104 -0.26 1.58 -0.04
C THR A 104 0.73 0.81 -0.93
N GLY A 105 0.25 0.34 -2.09
CA GLY A 105 1.05 -0.39 -3.07
C GLY A 105 2.06 0.45 -3.86
N HIS A 106 2.05 1.77 -3.75
CA HIS A 106 2.95 2.65 -4.51
C HIS A 106 4.43 2.39 -4.23
N ILE A 107 4.78 1.96 -3.02
CA ILE A 107 6.15 1.57 -2.67
C ILE A 107 6.64 0.42 -3.56
N ALA A 108 5.78 -0.53 -3.91
CA ALA A 108 6.17 -1.63 -4.77
C ALA A 108 6.74 -1.14 -6.10
N TYR A 109 6.07 -0.18 -6.75
CA TYR A 109 6.55 0.37 -8.03
C TYR A 109 7.96 0.95 -7.95
N SER A 110 8.31 1.53 -6.82
CA SER A 110 9.65 2.10 -6.59
C SER A 110 10.71 1.04 -6.28
N VAL A 111 10.31 -0.12 -5.72
CA VAL A 111 11.22 -1.21 -5.36
C VAL A 111 11.40 -2.21 -6.51
N LEU A 112 10.41 -2.37 -7.41
CA LEU A 112 10.48 -3.31 -8.53
C LEU A 112 11.70 -3.12 -9.45
N PRO A 113 12.11 -1.90 -9.83
CA PRO A 113 13.33 -1.69 -10.63
C PRO A 113 14.59 -2.23 -9.94
N VAL A 114 14.71 -2.02 -8.62
CA VAL A 114 15.83 -2.54 -7.82
C VAL A 114 15.82 -4.08 -7.78
N ILE A 115 14.64 -4.69 -7.62
CA ILE A 115 14.51 -6.16 -7.67
C ILE A 115 14.95 -6.70 -9.03
N ALA A 116 14.54 -6.04 -10.12
CA ALA A 116 14.90 -6.43 -11.47
C ALA A 116 16.41 -6.37 -11.69
N GLU A 117 17.06 -5.30 -11.21
CA GLU A 117 18.50 -5.11 -11.31
C GLU A 117 19.27 -6.19 -10.54
N VAL A 118 18.95 -6.41 -9.25
CA VAL A 118 19.60 -7.43 -8.43
C VAL A 118 19.40 -8.84 -9.00
N ALA A 119 18.22 -9.14 -9.54
CA ALA A 119 17.94 -10.42 -10.18
C ALA A 119 18.81 -10.63 -11.43
N ARG A 120 18.97 -9.58 -12.25
CA ARG A 120 19.85 -9.62 -13.44
C ARG A 120 21.32 -9.80 -13.09
N GLU A 121 21.82 -9.05 -12.09
CA GLU A 121 23.20 -9.17 -11.60
C GLU A 121 23.53 -10.60 -11.14
N THR A 122 22.53 -11.29 -10.56
CA THR A 122 22.69 -12.67 -10.07
C THR A 122 22.29 -13.74 -11.08
N LYS A 123 21.98 -13.33 -12.33
CA LYS A 123 21.51 -14.21 -13.40
C LYS A 123 20.21 -14.97 -13.08
N ILE A 124 19.47 -14.52 -12.08
CA ILE A 124 18.15 -15.06 -11.74
C ILE A 124 17.13 -14.41 -12.69
N ARG A 125 16.21 -15.21 -13.22
CA ARG A 125 15.13 -14.73 -14.09
C ARG A 125 14.28 -13.67 -13.36
N PRO A 126 14.26 -12.40 -13.80
CA PRO A 126 13.60 -11.29 -13.07
C PRO A 126 12.11 -11.47 -12.86
N GLU A 127 11.43 -12.17 -13.75
CA GLU A 127 9.99 -12.45 -13.65
C GLU A 127 9.62 -13.20 -12.37
N ARG A 128 10.52 -14.05 -11.83
CA ARG A 128 10.30 -14.79 -10.59
C ARG A 128 10.17 -13.85 -9.39
N PRO A 129 11.19 -13.07 -9.03
CA PRO A 129 11.09 -12.16 -7.88
C PRO A 129 10.14 -10.99 -8.11
N LEU A 130 10.00 -10.47 -9.34
CA LEU A 130 9.08 -9.39 -9.65
C LEU A 130 7.61 -9.82 -9.52
N GLY A 131 7.23 -10.97 -10.09
CA GLY A 131 5.86 -11.46 -10.03
C GLY A 131 5.38 -11.66 -8.59
N ILE A 132 6.20 -12.34 -7.78
CA ILE A 132 5.83 -12.57 -6.37
C ILE A 132 5.92 -11.31 -5.52
N ALA A 133 6.81 -10.36 -5.82
CA ALA A 133 6.88 -9.08 -5.13
C ALA A 133 5.61 -8.23 -5.34
N VAL A 134 5.05 -8.23 -6.55
CA VAL A 134 3.78 -7.57 -6.84
C VAL A 134 2.64 -8.22 -6.04
N ILE A 135 2.54 -9.55 -6.05
CA ILE A 135 1.54 -10.28 -5.28
C ILE A 135 1.70 -9.97 -3.79
N ALA A 136 2.93 -9.98 -3.27
CA ALA A 136 3.22 -9.68 -1.87
C ALA A 136 2.78 -8.27 -1.47
N SER A 137 2.96 -7.29 -2.35
CA SER A 137 2.46 -5.93 -2.13
C SER A 137 0.94 -5.89 -2.01
N GLN A 138 0.20 -6.55 -2.91
CA GLN A 138 -1.26 -6.59 -2.85
C GLN A 138 -1.76 -7.30 -1.58
N GLN A 139 -1.11 -8.39 -1.18
CA GLN A 139 -1.42 -9.09 0.06
C GLN A 139 -1.11 -8.21 1.30
N ALA A 140 -0.03 -7.44 1.27
CA ALA A 140 0.33 -6.53 2.35
C ALA A 140 -0.68 -5.39 2.55
N ILE A 141 -1.31 -4.90 1.48
CA ILE A 141 -2.38 -3.89 1.57
C ILE A 141 -3.54 -4.43 2.40
N THR A 142 -3.98 -5.68 2.15
CA THR A 142 -5.09 -6.29 2.90
C THR A 142 -4.75 -6.60 4.35
N ALA A 143 -3.47 -6.70 4.68
CA ALA A 143 -2.99 -6.93 6.04
C ALA A 143 -2.57 -5.66 6.77
N SER A 144 -2.41 -4.53 6.08
CA SER A 144 -1.93 -3.28 6.69
C SER A 144 -2.99 -2.62 7.56
N PRO A 145 -2.65 -2.20 8.79
CA PRO A 145 -3.59 -1.57 9.72
C PRO A 145 -4.09 -0.20 9.24
N ILE A 146 -3.37 0.44 8.33
CA ILE A 146 -3.64 1.79 7.83
C ILE A 146 -4.06 1.81 6.35
N SER A 147 -4.23 0.64 5.73
CA SER A 147 -4.71 0.59 4.35
C SER A 147 -6.19 0.94 4.26
N ALA A 148 -6.58 1.55 3.15
CA ALA A 148 -7.98 1.85 2.86
C ALA A 148 -8.88 0.60 2.94
N ALA A 149 -8.37 -0.57 2.52
CA ALA A 149 -9.11 -1.83 2.54
C ALA A 149 -9.40 -2.29 3.98
N THR A 150 -8.38 -2.31 4.84
CA THR A 150 -8.53 -2.73 6.26
C THR A 150 -9.41 -1.76 7.04
N VAL A 151 -9.23 -0.46 6.80
CA VAL A 151 -10.01 0.61 7.42
C VAL A 151 -11.48 0.54 7.00
N ALA A 152 -11.75 0.32 5.71
CA ALA A 152 -13.12 0.13 5.21
C ALA A 152 -13.77 -1.12 5.82
N LEU A 153 -13.03 -2.23 5.90
CA LEU A 153 -13.51 -3.46 6.53
C LEU A 153 -13.83 -3.24 8.02
N LEU A 154 -12.96 -2.55 8.75
CA LEU A 154 -13.19 -2.21 10.16
C LEU A 154 -14.48 -1.39 10.32
N GLY A 155 -14.71 -0.38 9.47
CA GLY A 155 -15.92 0.42 9.46
C GLY A 155 -17.19 -0.40 9.18
N MET A 156 -17.12 -1.36 8.25
CA MET A 156 -18.25 -2.26 7.95
C MET A 156 -18.55 -3.23 9.10
N LEU A 157 -17.56 -3.57 9.91
CA LEU A 157 -17.67 -4.48 11.04
C LEU A 157 -17.92 -3.79 12.39
N ALA A 158 -18.09 -2.47 12.40
CA ALA A 158 -18.26 -1.68 13.63
C ALA A 158 -19.45 -2.14 14.52
N GLY A 159 -20.46 -2.84 13.94
CA GLY A 159 -21.60 -3.39 14.70
C GLY A 159 -21.38 -4.79 15.30
N PHE A 160 -20.20 -5.40 15.12
CA PHE A 160 -19.93 -6.80 15.48
C PHE A 160 -18.87 -6.98 16.59
N ASP A 161 -18.53 -5.92 17.32
CA ASP A 161 -17.48 -5.93 18.37
C ASP A 161 -16.12 -6.46 17.88
N ILE A 162 -15.81 -6.28 16.61
CA ILE A 162 -14.53 -6.70 16.00
C ILE A 162 -13.55 -5.54 16.05
N SER A 163 -12.42 -5.78 16.70
CA SER A 163 -11.33 -4.82 16.79
C SER A 163 -10.40 -4.87 15.56
N LEU A 164 -9.61 -3.81 15.37
CA LEU A 164 -8.54 -3.81 14.36
C LEU A 164 -7.56 -4.96 14.58
N PHE A 165 -7.27 -5.28 15.84
CA PHE A 165 -6.36 -6.38 16.19
C PHE A 165 -6.90 -7.75 15.76
N ASP A 166 -8.20 -7.99 15.87
CA ASP A 166 -8.82 -9.25 15.43
C ASP A 166 -8.68 -9.44 13.92
N ILE A 167 -8.85 -8.36 13.16
CA ILE A 167 -8.63 -8.39 11.71
C ILE A 167 -7.15 -8.71 11.41
N LEU A 168 -6.21 -8.01 12.06
CA LEU A 168 -4.77 -8.19 11.83
C LEU A 168 -4.28 -9.57 12.24
N LYS A 169 -4.79 -10.11 13.34
CA LYS A 169 -4.46 -11.46 13.83
C LYS A 169 -4.76 -12.56 12.82
N ILE A 170 -5.72 -12.35 11.94
CA ILE A 170 -6.09 -13.28 10.87
C ILE A 170 -5.38 -12.92 9.58
N SER A 171 -5.45 -11.64 9.16
CA SER A 171 -4.97 -11.21 7.86
C SER A 171 -3.44 -11.28 7.72
N VAL A 172 -2.68 -10.89 8.75
CA VAL A 172 -1.22 -10.89 8.69
C VAL A 172 -0.65 -12.30 8.51
N PRO A 173 -0.96 -13.31 9.35
CA PRO A 173 -0.41 -14.65 9.16
C PRO A 173 -0.91 -15.30 7.87
N ALA A 174 -2.19 -15.12 7.50
CA ALA A 174 -2.74 -15.69 6.27
C ALA A 174 -2.04 -15.17 5.02
N THR A 175 -1.84 -13.85 4.91
CA THR A 175 -1.18 -13.23 3.78
C THR A 175 0.32 -13.55 3.74
N LEU A 176 1.01 -13.57 4.88
CA LEU A 176 2.42 -13.96 4.95
C LEU A 176 2.63 -15.41 4.52
N ILE A 177 1.80 -16.35 4.97
CA ILE A 177 1.86 -17.74 4.53
C ILE A 177 1.64 -17.82 3.02
N GLY A 178 0.61 -17.13 2.48
CA GLY A 178 0.34 -17.08 1.06
C GLY A 178 1.52 -16.54 0.24
N VAL A 179 2.15 -15.46 0.70
CA VAL A 179 3.34 -14.87 0.07
C VAL A 179 4.53 -15.83 0.11
N LEU A 180 4.79 -16.50 1.23
CA LEU A 180 5.89 -17.45 1.36
C LEU A 180 5.67 -18.66 0.43
N VAL A 181 4.47 -19.24 0.43
CA VAL A 181 4.14 -20.35 -0.47
C VAL A 181 4.30 -19.92 -1.93
N GLY A 182 3.77 -18.75 -2.30
CA GLY A 182 3.93 -18.20 -3.63
C GLY A 182 5.40 -17.98 -4.02
N ALA A 183 6.24 -17.51 -3.08
CA ALA A 183 7.67 -17.33 -3.29
C ALA A 183 8.37 -18.67 -3.57
N PHE A 184 8.08 -19.71 -2.78
CA PHE A 184 8.62 -21.04 -3.01
C PHE A 184 8.19 -21.62 -4.36
N CYS A 185 6.91 -21.48 -4.72
CA CYS A 185 6.41 -21.92 -6.02
C CYS A 185 7.09 -21.17 -7.20
N SER A 186 7.37 -19.88 -7.01
CA SER A 186 7.98 -19.04 -8.05
C SER A 186 9.46 -19.34 -8.30
N MET A 187 10.16 -19.97 -7.34
CA MET A 187 11.62 -20.22 -7.45
C MET A 187 12.02 -21.04 -8.66
N LYS A 188 11.15 -21.93 -9.14
CA LYS A 188 11.43 -22.85 -10.25
C LYS A 188 10.65 -22.52 -11.53
N VAL A 189 9.99 -21.37 -11.60
CA VAL A 189 9.20 -20.99 -12.78
C VAL A 189 10.11 -20.52 -13.91
N GLY A 190 9.94 -21.11 -15.09
CA GLY A 190 10.69 -20.75 -16.30
C GLY A 190 12.12 -21.27 -16.33
N LYS A 191 12.79 -21.08 -17.48
CA LYS A 191 14.21 -21.42 -17.68
C LYS A 191 15.12 -20.39 -17.02
N GLU A 192 16.35 -20.78 -16.71
CA GLU A 192 17.37 -19.80 -16.31
C GLU A 192 17.73 -18.86 -17.49
N LEU A 193 18.22 -17.66 -17.19
CA LEU A 193 18.51 -16.65 -18.22
C LEU A 193 19.57 -17.13 -19.24
N GLU A 194 20.49 -17.97 -18.82
CA GLU A 194 21.54 -18.51 -19.68
C GLU A 194 20.96 -19.52 -20.70
N ASP A 195 19.90 -20.23 -20.33
CA ASP A 195 19.25 -21.27 -21.15
C ASP A 195 18.02 -20.74 -21.92
N ASP A 196 17.68 -19.46 -21.78
CA ASP A 196 16.53 -18.85 -22.45
C ASP A 196 16.95 -18.28 -23.83
N PRO A 197 16.53 -18.89 -24.95
CA PRO A 197 16.92 -18.45 -26.28
C PRO A 197 16.43 -17.05 -26.63
N GLU A 198 15.29 -16.62 -26.09
CA GLU A 198 14.74 -15.28 -26.32
C GLU A 198 15.56 -14.22 -25.58
N TYR A 199 15.96 -14.49 -24.35
CA TYR A 199 16.85 -13.62 -23.60
C TYR A 199 18.20 -13.46 -24.31
N GLN A 200 18.79 -14.56 -24.77
CA GLN A 200 20.06 -14.56 -25.48
C GLN A 200 19.96 -13.81 -26.82
N ARG A 201 18.84 -13.94 -27.53
CA ARG A 201 18.56 -13.18 -28.75
C ARG A 201 18.53 -11.68 -28.48
N ARG A 202 17.71 -11.24 -27.50
CA ARG A 202 17.58 -9.83 -27.14
C ARG A 202 18.87 -9.21 -26.62
N LEU A 203 19.70 -9.99 -25.93
CA LEU A 203 21.03 -9.57 -25.49
C LEU A 203 21.95 -9.33 -26.69
N LYS A 204 21.94 -10.23 -27.71
CA LYS A 204 22.73 -10.08 -28.94
C LYS A 204 22.26 -8.91 -29.82
N GLU A 205 20.95 -8.65 -29.83
CA GLU A 205 20.34 -7.53 -30.56
C GLU A 205 20.52 -6.18 -29.85
N GLY A 206 21.15 -6.14 -28.67
CA GLY A 206 21.37 -4.91 -27.89
C GLY A 206 20.07 -4.28 -27.34
N VAL A 207 18.95 -5.00 -27.39
CA VAL A 207 17.66 -4.54 -26.86
C VAL A 207 17.69 -4.49 -25.33
N ILE A 208 18.47 -5.37 -24.70
CA ILE A 208 18.68 -5.40 -23.26
C ILE A 208 19.97 -4.62 -22.97
N GLU A 209 19.85 -3.33 -22.73
CA GLU A 209 20.97 -2.51 -22.28
C GLU A 209 21.34 -2.89 -20.84
N ASN A 210 22.65 -2.96 -20.60
CA ASN A 210 23.21 -3.19 -19.26
C ASN A 210 23.26 -1.85 -18.48
N ARG A 211 22.20 -1.03 -18.59
CA ARG A 211 22.08 0.22 -17.81
C ARG A 211 21.74 -0.14 -16.38
N LEU A 212 22.68 0.15 -15.51
CA LEU A 212 22.42 0.34 -14.09
C LEU A 212 21.42 1.50 -13.99
N VAL A 213 20.25 1.23 -13.48
CA VAL A 213 19.29 2.31 -13.16
C VAL A 213 19.89 3.05 -11.96
N GLU A 214 20.64 4.09 -12.23
CA GLU A 214 21.03 5.03 -11.19
C GLU A 214 19.76 5.68 -10.65
N THR A 215 19.24 5.15 -9.58
CA THR A 215 18.20 5.80 -8.75
C THR A 215 18.87 6.94 -7.98
N ALA A 216 19.44 7.89 -8.71
CA ALA A 216 20.04 9.09 -8.15
C ALA A 216 18.97 10.15 -7.91
N SER A 217 18.00 9.88 -7.06
CA SER A 217 17.22 10.95 -6.46
C SER A 217 18.06 11.56 -5.33
N SER A 218 18.50 12.80 -5.52
CA SER A 218 19.15 13.57 -4.46
C SER A 218 18.09 14.02 -3.45
N PHE A 219 17.93 13.28 -2.37
CA PHE A 219 17.06 13.64 -1.26
C PHE A 219 17.85 13.83 0.04
N ASP A 220 17.34 14.66 0.93
CA ASP A 220 17.94 14.86 2.24
C ASP A 220 17.65 13.63 3.13
N VAL A 221 18.67 12.79 3.31
CA VAL A 221 18.58 11.54 4.09
C VAL A 221 18.11 11.78 5.52
N ARG A 222 18.43 12.94 6.12
CA ARG A 222 18.03 13.26 7.49
C ARG A 222 16.53 13.51 7.55
N LYS A 223 15.99 14.34 6.66
CA LYS A 223 14.56 14.61 6.56
C LYS A 223 13.77 13.35 6.22
N ALA A 224 14.24 12.58 5.24
CA ALA A 224 13.64 11.32 4.83
C ALA A 224 13.55 10.32 5.98
N ARG A 225 14.62 10.14 6.74
CA ARG A 225 14.63 9.23 7.91
C ARG A 225 13.71 9.70 9.03
N ILE A 226 13.65 11.01 9.29
CA ILE A 226 12.76 11.59 10.30
C ILE A 226 11.30 11.39 9.88
N SER A 227 10.94 11.66 8.63
CA SER A 227 9.57 11.49 8.13
C SER A 227 9.10 10.04 8.21
N VAL A 228 9.95 9.09 7.84
CA VAL A 228 9.65 7.66 8.00
C VAL A 228 9.50 7.29 9.48
N GLY A 229 10.37 7.80 10.36
CA GLY A 229 10.27 7.56 11.79
C GLY A 229 8.96 8.07 12.40
N ILE A 230 8.54 9.28 12.04
CA ILE A 230 7.25 9.87 12.48
C ILE A 230 6.08 9.02 11.98
N PHE A 231 6.12 8.61 10.71
CA PHE A 231 5.07 7.79 10.10
C PHE A 231 4.97 6.40 10.72
N LEU A 232 6.10 5.76 11.00
CA LEU A 232 6.16 4.47 11.72
C LEU A 232 5.59 4.57 13.13
N LEU A 233 5.93 5.65 13.84
CA LEU A 233 5.40 5.90 15.18
C LEU A 233 3.88 6.07 15.15
N ALA A 234 3.36 6.81 14.18
CA ALA A 234 1.93 6.99 13.98
C ALA A 234 1.22 5.65 13.73
N THR A 235 1.77 4.83 12.82
CA THR A 235 1.24 3.48 12.54
C THR A 235 1.26 2.61 13.80
N PHE A 236 2.34 2.66 14.57
CA PHE A 236 2.44 1.93 15.84
C PHE A 236 1.38 2.40 16.84
N LEU A 237 1.17 3.70 16.97
CA LEU A 237 0.13 4.26 17.87
C LEU A 237 -1.27 3.81 17.46
N ILE A 238 -1.59 3.78 16.17
CA ILE A 238 -2.89 3.28 15.67
C ILE A 238 -3.09 1.81 16.05
N VAL A 239 -2.07 0.97 15.84
CA VAL A 239 -2.13 -0.44 16.23
C VAL A 239 -2.26 -0.59 17.75
N LEU A 240 -1.55 0.22 18.52
CA LEU A 240 -1.60 0.20 19.97
C LEU A 240 -3.00 0.56 20.50
N PHE A 241 -3.59 1.65 20.03
CA PHE A 241 -4.96 2.04 20.40
C PHE A 241 -6.01 1.06 19.88
N GLY A 242 -5.76 0.42 18.74
CA GLY A 242 -6.62 -0.61 18.19
C GLY A 242 -6.55 -1.96 18.90
N SER A 243 -5.44 -2.20 19.64
CA SER A 243 -5.21 -3.46 20.36
C SER A 243 -5.56 -3.38 21.85
N VAL A 244 -5.50 -2.19 22.43
CA VAL A 244 -5.67 -1.98 23.88
C VAL A 244 -6.69 -0.88 24.12
N ASP A 245 -7.94 -1.26 24.32
CA ASP A 245 -9.05 -0.32 24.51
C ASP A 245 -8.83 0.62 25.70
N ALA A 246 -8.16 0.15 26.76
CA ALA A 246 -7.84 0.93 27.96
C ALA A 246 -6.91 2.14 27.69
N LEU A 247 -6.18 2.14 26.57
CA LEU A 247 -5.31 3.25 26.19
C LEU A 247 -6.02 4.30 25.32
N ARG A 248 -7.24 4.03 24.86
CA ARG A 248 -8.00 4.99 24.07
C ARG A 248 -8.34 6.21 24.89
N PRO A 249 -8.18 7.43 24.35
CA PRO A 249 -8.64 8.64 25.00
C PRO A 249 -10.15 8.56 25.27
N VAL A 250 -10.54 8.92 26.49
CA VAL A 250 -11.93 8.91 26.92
C VAL A 250 -12.42 10.34 27.07
N PHE A 251 -13.56 10.64 26.48
CA PHE A 251 -14.19 11.96 26.55
C PHE A 251 -15.52 11.87 27.27
N GLN A 252 -15.91 12.94 27.96
CA GLN A 252 -17.24 13.06 28.54
C GLN A 252 -18.21 13.55 27.46
N SER A 253 -19.19 12.72 27.10
CA SER A 253 -20.30 13.07 26.25
C SER A 253 -21.59 12.69 26.96
N ASP A 254 -22.49 13.65 27.15
CA ASP A 254 -23.79 13.48 27.84
C ASP A 254 -23.66 12.85 29.24
N GLY A 255 -22.62 13.19 30.00
CA GLY A 255 -22.36 12.65 31.34
C GLY A 255 -21.86 11.21 31.37
N LYS A 256 -21.53 10.62 30.22
CA LYS A 256 -20.93 9.28 30.10
C LYS A 256 -19.50 9.40 29.58
N ASN A 257 -18.63 8.53 30.07
CA ASN A 257 -17.29 8.37 29.55
C ASN A 257 -17.35 7.52 28.28
N VAL A 258 -17.08 8.14 27.13
CA VAL A 258 -17.07 7.45 25.82
C VAL A 258 -15.63 7.41 25.29
N PRO A 259 -15.07 6.23 25.06
CA PRO A 259 -13.76 6.12 24.41
C PRO A 259 -13.85 6.59 22.95
N LEU A 260 -12.76 7.21 22.47
CA LEU A 260 -12.67 7.63 21.08
C LEU A 260 -12.73 6.40 20.16
N ASP A 261 -13.55 6.50 19.14
CA ASP A 261 -13.69 5.44 18.12
C ASP A 261 -12.44 5.33 17.22
N MET A 262 -12.22 4.17 16.63
CA MET A 262 -11.04 3.91 15.82
C MET A 262 -10.95 4.77 14.54
N PRO A 263 -12.04 5.05 13.81
CA PRO A 263 -12.02 6.02 12.72
C PRO A 263 -11.40 7.36 13.13
N SER A 264 -11.93 7.98 14.18
CA SER A 264 -11.43 9.26 14.68
C SER A 264 -9.97 9.20 15.14
N ILE A 265 -9.54 8.09 15.77
CA ILE A 265 -8.13 7.89 16.14
C ILE A 265 -7.23 7.89 14.90
N ILE A 266 -7.61 7.15 13.86
CA ILE A 266 -6.83 7.07 12.62
C ILE A 266 -6.73 8.45 11.96
N GLU A 267 -7.85 9.18 11.87
CA GLU A 267 -7.91 10.53 11.30
C GLU A 267 -7.00 11.49 12.06
N ILE A 268 -7.16 11.59 13.38
CA ILE A 268 -6.39 12.50 14.22
C ILE A 268 -4.89 12.18 14.15
N VAL A 269 -4.52 10.92 14.34
CA VAL A 269 -3.11 10.50 14.32
C VAL A 269 -2.47 10.75 12.97
N MET A 270 -3.14 10.41 11.86
CA MET A 270 -2.57 10.58 10.52
C MET A 270 -2.52 12.05 10.08
N LEU A 271 -3.54 12.86 10.37
CA LEU A 271 -3.49 14.30 10.08
C LEU A 271 -2.43 15.01 10.93
N SER A 272 -2.31 14.64 12.21
CA SER A 272 -1.22 15.14 13.08
C SER A 272 0.15 14.73 12.55
N THR A 273 0.28 13.51 12.03
CA THR A 273 1.51 13.02 11.38
C THR A 273 1.85 13.85 10.16
N SER A 274 0.85 14.16 9.31
CA SER A 274 1.03 15.06 8.16
C SER A 274 1.58 16.41 8.59
N ALA A 275 0.94 17.05 9.57
CA ALA A 275 1.35 18.34 10.11
C ALA A 275 2.77 18.29 10.71
N LEU A 276 3.09 17.27 11.49
CA LEU A 276 4.42 17.09 12.08
C LEU A 276 5.50 16.92 11.01
N ILE A 277 5.25 16.12 9.97
CA ILE A 277 6.21 15.93 8.87
C ILE A 277 6.44 17.26 8.14
N LEU A 278 5.38 18.01 7.80
CA LEU A 278 5.50 19.30 7.14
C LEU A 278 6.32 20.29 7.96
N LEU A 279 6.06 20.39 9.27
CA LEU A 279 6.73 21.31 10.17
C LEU A 279 8.19 20.92 10.44
N VAL A 280 8.44 19.66 10.83
CA VAL A 280 9.78 19.18 11.21
C VAL A 280 10.72 19.07 10.01
N CYS A 281 10.22 18.58 8.89
CA CYS A 281 11.00 18.44 7.67
C CYS A 281 11.02 19.72 6.83
N ARG A 282 10.25 20.75 7.21
CA ARG A 282 10.12 22.03 6.49
C ARG A 282 9.83 21.82 5.02
N ILE A 283 8.73 21.13 4.74
CA ILE A 283 8.27 20.81 3.39
C ILE A 283 7.14 21.74 3.04
N ASP A 284 7.11 22.16 1.77
CA ASP A 284 6.00 22.90 1.21
C ASP A 284 4.79 21.96 1.06
N GLY A 285 3.65 22.34 1.62
CA GLY A 285 2.39 21.58 1.54
C GLY A 285 1.92 21.37 0.10
N ILE A 286 2.19 22.33 -0.81
CA ILE A 286 1.86 22.19 -2.23
C ILE A 286 2.59 21.01 -2.86
N LYS A 287 3.87 20.81 -2.52
CA LYS A 287 4.66 19.65 -3.00
C LYS A 287 4.12 18.32 -2.51
N ALA A 288 3.56 18.30 -1.29
CA ALA A 288 2.95 17.09 -0.75
C ALA A 288 1.69 16.69 -1.53
N VAL A 289 0.85 17.67 -1.89
CA VAL A 289 -0.39 17.43 -2.67
C VAL A 289 -0.08 17.07 -4.14
N GLN A 290 1.00 17.59 -4.71
CA GLN A 290 1.44 17.25 -6.07
C GLN A 290 2.16 15.91 -6.18
N GLY A 291 2.41 15.24 -5.06
CA GLY A 291 3.05 13.92 -5.04
C GLY A 291 2.22 12.83 -5.72
N SER A 292 2.90 11.81 -6.25
CA SER A 292 2.27 10.70 -6.99
C SER A 292 1.23 9.92 -6.16
N ILE A 293 1.37 9.89 -4.84
CA ILE A 293 0.42 9.20 -3.95
C ILE A 293 -0.92 9.94 -3.90
N PHE A 294 -0.91 11.26 -3.96
CA PHE A 294 -2.14 12.06 -3.89
C PHE A 294 -2.85 12.16 -5.24
N SER A 295 -2.11 11.98 -6.35
CA SER A 295 -2.65 12.03 -7.72
C SER A 295 -3.12 10.67 -8.26
N ALA A 296 -2.94 9.60 -7.51
CA ALA A 296 -3.37 8.23 -7.84
C ALA A 296 -4.70 7.86 -7.19
#